data_9986b5cdac1bd2c86259d593e0b5853e
#
_entry.id   9986b5cdac1bd2c86259d593e0b5853e
#
_cell.length_a   1.000
_cell.length_b   1.000
_cell.length_c   1.000
_cell.angle_alpha   90.00
_cell.angle_beta   90.00
_cell.angle_gamma   90.00
#
_symmetry.space_group_name_H-M   'P 1'
#
loop_
_entity.id
_entity.type
_entity.pdbx_description
1 polymer ?
#
loop_
_entity_poly.entity_id
_entity_poly.type
_entity_poly.pdbx_seq_one_letter_code
_entity_poly.pdbx_strand_id
1 'polypeptide(L)'
;MEQHGISKLDLKRRNRMQVLKILKQRGPTSRIDIAAALELTRAAVTIITNEMIDQGIIAEIGEYKHISEKAPRGRKKILIDINNHYKFALGMTVEENLVSVGLSTLSGDVLDKRNLKISELTDKKTIYSFFVKSMNEVLSDNCLDQSSLLGIGFAIYPSMYQRIDANNRNRKTIPNTYFLF
;
A
#
# COMPACT_ATOMS: atom_id res chain seq x y z
N MET A 1 8.55 -31.75 21.39
CA MET A 1 7.95 -30.80 20.40
C MET A 1 6.94 -29.99 21.17
N GLU A 2 7.30 -28.77 21.59
CA GLU A 2 6.37 -27.85 22.22
C GLU A 2 5.42 -27.31 21.16
N GLN A 3 4.13 -27.65 21.28
CA GLN A 3 3.07 -27.01 20.50
C GLN A 3 2.89 -25.59 21.07
N HIS A 4 3.49 -24.60 20.44
CA HIS A 4 3.17 -23.22 20.71
C HIS A 4 1.74 -22.97 20.23
N GLY A 5 0.81 -22.88 21.19
CA GLY A 5 -0.58 -22.50 20.91
C GLY A 5 -0.63 -21.11 20.27
N ILE A 6 -1.45 -20.94 19.23
CA ILE A 6 -1.65 -19.66 18.56
C ILE A 6 -2.17 -18.66 19.61
N SER A 7 -1.44 -17.57 19.81
CA SER A 7 -1.84 -16.55 20.79
C SER A 7 -3.12 -15.82 20.32
N LYS A 8 -3.89 -15.23 21.24
CA LYS A 8 -5.06 -14.41 20.89
C LYS A 8 -4.69 -13.25 19.97
N LEU A 9 -3.48 -12.71 20.12
CA LEU A 9 -2.92 -11.65 19.29
C LEU A 9 -2.66 -12.12 17.85
N ASP A 10 -2.08 -13.31 17.69
CA ASP A 10 -1.82 -13.90 16.37
C ASP A 10 -3.11 -14.22 15.63
N LEU A 11 -4.12 -14.76 16.36
CA LEU A 11 -5.43 -15.02 15.78
C LEU A 11 -6.11 -13.72 15.32
N LYS A 12 -6.04 -12.67 16.13
CA LYS A 12 -6.57 -11.34 15.77
C LYS A 12 -5.87 -10.79 14.53
N ARG A 13 -4.54 -10.83 14.49
CA ARG A 13 -3.74 -10.39 13.34
C ARG A 13 -4.11 -11.17 12.08
N ARG A 14 -4.21 -12.49 12.18
CA ARG A 14 -4.60 -13.37 11.08
C ARG A 14 -5.98 -13.00 10.53
N ASN A 15 -6.98 -12.85 11.40
CA ASN A 15 -8.33 -12.50 10.98
C ASN A 15 -8.40 -11.14 10.28
N ARG A 16 -7.68 -10.13 10.80
CA ARG A 16 -7.57 -8.81 10.13
C ARG A 16 -6.95 -8.92 8.73
N MET A 17 -5.87 -9.68 8.59
CA MET A 17 -5.25 -9.93 7.28
C MET A 17 -6.19 -10.63 6.31
N GLN A 18 -7.02 -11.57 6.79
CA GLN A 18 -8.02 -12.25 5.97
C GLN A 18 -9.13 -11.29 5.51
N VAL A 19 -9.59 -10.38 6.38
CA VAL A 19 -10.55 -9.32 6.00
C VAL A 19 -9.96 -8.44 4.89
N LEU A 20 -8.73 -7.94 5.06
CA LEU A 20 -8.06 -7.13 4.03
C LEU A 20 -7.90 -7.88 2.71
N LYS A 21 -7.57 -9.18 2.78
CA LYS A 21 -7.44 -10.01 1.57
C LYS A 21 -8.75 -10.13 0.81
N ILE A 22 -9.88 -10.30 1.52
CA ILE A 22 -11.22 -10.33 0.90
C ILE A 22 -11.53 -9.00 0.24
N LEU A 23 -11.35 -7.88 0.96
CA LEU A 23 -11.61 -6.55 0.43
C LEU A 23 -10.74 -6.25 -0.80
N LYS A 24 -9.45 -6.60 -0.76
CA LYS A 24 -8.55 -6.44 -1.91
C LYS A 24 -8.98 -7.27 -3.13
N GLN A 25 -9.51 -8.48 -2.92
CA GLN A 25 -9.87 -9.40 -4.01
C GLN A 25 -11.25 -9.12 -4.60
N ARG A 26 -12.22 -8.73 -3.75
CA ARG A 26 -13.63 -8.60 -4.13
C ARG A 26 -14.10 -7.16 -4.24
N GLY A 27 -13.29 -6.20 -3.73
CA GLY A 27 -13.72 -4.81 -3.55
C GLY A 27 -14.70 -4.67 -2.39
N PRO A 28 -15.56 -3.65 -2.44
CA PRO A 28 -16.54 -3.36 -1.41
C PRO A 28 -17.39 -4.56 -1.02
N THR A 29 -17.36 -4.95 0.26
CA THR A 29 -18.01 -6.18 0.74
C THR A 29 -18.72 -5.93 2.07
N SER A 30 -19.88 -6.56 2.30
CA SER A 30 -20.60 -6.41 3.56
C SER A 30 -20.01 -7.30 4.67
N ARG A 31 -20.20 -6.89 5.95
CA ARG A 31 -19.79 -7.70 7.11
C ARG A 31 -20.39 -9.12 7.09
N ILE A 32 -21.61 -9.28 6.56
CA ILE A 32 -22.28 -10.58 6.45
C ILE A 32 -21.55 -11.48 5.45
N ASP A 33 -21.16 -10.92 4.30
CA ASP A 33 -20.49 -11.66 3.24
C ASP A 33 -19.04 -12.00 3.66
N ILE A 34 -18.37 -11.11 4.42
CA ILE A 34 -17.07 -11.39 5.03
C ILE A 34 -17.19 -12.53 6.07
N ALA A 35 -18.20 -12.49 6.92
CA ALA A 35 -18.43 -13.53 7.94
C ALA A 35 -18.63 -14.90 7.29
N ALA A 36 -19.43 -14.97 6.23
CA ALA A 36 -19.63 -16.19 5.46
C ALA A 36 -18.33 -16.69 4.78
N ALA A 37 -17.55 -15.78 4.20
CA ALA A 37 -16.31 -16.14 3.51
C ALA A 37 -15.19 -16.63 4.44
N LEU A 38 -15.18 -16.16 5.70
CA LEU A 38 -14.17 -16.52 6.71
C LEU A 38 -14.63 -17.60 7.68
N GLU A 39 -15.88 -18.08 7.55
CA GLU A 39 -16.51 -19.02 8.49
C GLU A 39 -16.50 -18.51 9.95
N LEU A 40 -16.61 -17.18 10.11
CA LEU A 40 -16.65 -16.50 11.40
C LEU A 40 -18.07 -16.10 11.75
N THR A 41 -18.32 -15.89 13.05
CA THR A 41 -19.59 -15.32 13.49
C THR A 41 -19.71 -13.85 13.07
N ARG A 42 -20.94 -13.38 12.81
CA ARG A 42 -21.20 -11.95 12.51
C ARG A 42 -20.69 -11.02 13.60
N ALA A 43 -20.82 -11.44 14.87
CA ALA A 43 -20.33 -10.68 16.01
C ALA A 43 -18.80 -10.51 15.96
N ALA A 44 -18.04 -11.59 15.69
CA ALA A 44 -16.59 -11.54 15.58
C ALA A 44 -16.14 -10.61 14.44
N VAL A 45 -16.76 -10.72 13.26
CA VAL A 45 -16.45 -9.83 12.12
C VAL A 45 -16.79 -8.38 12.45
N THR A 46 -17.90 -8.12 13.13
CA THR A 46 -18.28 -6.76 13.53
C THR A 46 -17.22 -6.14 14.46
N ILE A 47 -16.73 -6.88 15.45
CA ILE A 47 -15.67 -6.40 16.35
C ILE A 47 -14.39 -6.09 15.56
N ILE A 48 -13.95 -7.03 14.71
CA ILE A 48 -12.73 -6.88 13.92
C ILE A 48 -12.84 -5.66 13.00
N THR A 49 -13.94 -5.52 12.27
CA THR A 49 -14.11 -4.43 11.30
C THR A 49 -14.29 -3.08 11.98
N ASN A 50 -14.98 -3.00 13.12
CA ASN A 50 -15.11 -1.74 13.86
C ASN A 50 -13.73 -1.25 14.33
N GLU A 51 -12.91 -2.12 14.93
CA GLU A 51 -11.55 -1.75 15.30
C GLU A 51 -10.70 -1.28 14.11
N MET A 52 -10.88 -1.87 12.93
CA MET A 52 -10.16 -1.46 11.71
C MET A 52 -10.70 -0.14 11.16
N ILE A 53 -11.99 0.14 11.31
CA ILE A 53 -12.60 1.44 10.97
C ILE A 53 -12.10 2.53 11.92
N ASP A 54 -12.10 2.28 13.22
CA ASP A 54 -11.61 3.22 14.24
C ASP A 54 -10.13 3.58 14.01
N GLN A 55 -9.35 2.65 13.45
CA GLN A 55 -7.96 2.88 13.04
C GLN A 55 -7.82 3.52 11.65
N GLY A 56 -8.91 3.75 10.94
CA GLY A 56 -8.91 4.32 9.59
C GLY A 56 -8.42 3.40 8.47
N ILE A 57 -8.17 2.11 8.76
CA ILE A 57 -7.64 1.14 7.77
C ILE A 57 -8.67 0.78 6.70
N ILE A 58 -9.93 0.65 7.11
CA ILE A 58 -11.09 0.43 6.25
C ILE A 58 -12.16 1.46 6.55
N ALA A 59 -13.10 1.66 5.64
CA ALA A 59 -14.19 2.62 5.80
C ALA A 59 -15.52 2.03 5.34
N GLU A 60 -16.62 2.52 5.89
CA GLU A 60 -17.95 2.30 5.34
C GLU A 60 -18.16 3.22 4.15
N ILE A 61 -18.45 2.65 2.98
CA ILE A 61 -18.58 3.39 1.73
C ILE A 61 -20.03 3.57 1.27
N GLY A 62 -20.99 3.11 2.05
CA GLY A 62 -22.41 3.30 1.82
C GLY A 62 -23.21 2.02 1.69
N GLU A 63 -24.46 2.15 1.28
CA GLU A 63 -25.40 1.05 1.15
C GLU A 63 -25.28 0.36 -0.20
N TYR A 64 -25.45 -0.97 -0.21
CA TYR A 64 -25.57 -1.74 -1.45
C TYR A 64 -26.84 -1.31 -2.20
N LYS A 65 -26.69 -0.68 -3.36
CA LYS A 65 -27.81 -0.35 -4.25
C LYS A 65 -28.17 -1.58 -5.09
N HIS A 66 -29.29 -2.22 -4.82
CA HIS A 66 -29.85 -3.21 -5.72
C HIS A 66 -30.33 -2.52 -7.01
N ILE A 67 -29.81 -2.96 -8.15
CA ILE A 67 -30.23 -2.48 -9.49
C ILE A 67 -31.60 -3.05 -9.89
N SER A 68 -32.17 -4.00 -9.13
CA SER A 68 -33.43 -4.62 -9.46
C SER A 68 -34.64 -3.90 -8.82
N GLU A 69 -35.71 -3.75 -9.56
CA GLU A 69 -36.97 -3.11 -9.14
C GLU A 69 -37.68 -3.78 -7.93
N LYS A 70 -37.28 -5.00 -7.56
CA LYS A 70 -37.75 -5.70 -6.36
C LYS A 70 -36.67 -5.68 -5.30
N ALA A 71 -36.57 -4.56 -4.57
CA ALA A 71 -35.71 -4.49 -3.39
C ALA A 71 -36.15 -5.55 -2.36
N PRO A 72 -35.25 -6.44 -1.89
CA PRO A 72 -35.59 -7.40 -0.85
C PRO A 72 -35.99 -6.62 0.42
N ARG A 73 -37.11 -7.02 1.05
CA ARG A 73 -37.54 -6.48 2.36
C ARG A 73 -36.48 -6.81 3.39
N GLY A 74 -35.83 -5.79 3.98
CA GLY A 74 -34.84 -5.96 5.04
C GLY A 74 -33.92 -4.76 5.18
N ARG A 75 -33.10 -4.73 6.26
CA ARG A 75 -32.10 -3.70 6.48
C ARG A 75 -31.05 -3.77 5.36
N LYS A 76 -30.79 -2.65 4.71
CA LYS A 76 -29.80 -2.54 3.66
C LYS A 76 -28.41 -2.93 4.16
N LYS A 77 -27.64 -3.65 3.31
CA LYS A 77 -26.26 -4.02 3.63
C LYS A 77 -25.36 -2.80 3.52
N ILE A 78 -24.61 -2.52 4.57
CA ILE A 78 -23.54 -1.52 4.55
C ILE A 78 -22.29 -2.20 4.00
N LEU A 79 -21.70 -1.60 2.97
CA LEU A 79 -20.45 -2.05 2.39
C LEU A 79 -19.27 -1.37 3.08
N ILE A 80 -18.22 -2.12 3.29
CA ILE A 80 -16.91 -1.64 3.76
C ILE A 80 -15.85 -1.92 2.71
N ASP A 81 -14.86 -1.05 2.65
CA ASP A 81 -13.71 -1.21 1.74
C ASP A 81 -12.42 -0.71 2.39
N ILE A 82 -11.30 -1.02 1.77
CA ILE A 82 -9.99 -0.51 2.19
C ILE A 82 -9.99 1.01 2.02
N ASN A 83 -9.53 1.72 3.06
CA ASN A 83 -9.26 3.14 2.95
C ASN A 83 -7.93 3.36 2.24
N ASN A 84 -7.97 3.63 0.95
CA ASN A 84 -6.79 3.82 0.12
C ASN A 84 -5.92 5.02 0.53
N HIS A 85 -6.48 5.94 1.34
CA HIS A 85 -5.79 7.11 1.89
C HIS A 85 -5.31 6.91 3.34
N TYR A 86 -5.42 5.68 3.89
CA TYR A 86 -4.92 5.37 5.24
C TYR A 86 -3.42 5.59 5.38
N LYS A 87 -2.66 5.21 4.35
CA LYS A 87 -1.24 5.41 4.21
C LYS A 87 -0.91 5.58 2.73
N PHE A 88 0.28 6.10 2.47
CA PHE A 88 0.78 6.35 1.13
C PHE A 88 2.09 5.61 0.91
N ALA A 89 2.44 5.38 -0.34
CA ALA A 89 3.74 4.85 -0.72
C ALA A 89 4.50 5.87 -1.55
N LEU A 90 5.79 6.00 -1.29
CA LEU A 90 6.69 6.79 -2.10
C LEU A 90 7.52 5.85 -2.97
N GLY A 91 7.57 6.11 -4.27
CA GLY A 91 8.37 5.38 -5.22
C GLY A 91 9.46 6.25 -5.82
N MET A 92 10.66 5.69 -6.00
CA MET A 92 11.73 6.31 -6.78
C MET A 92 12.16 5.36 -7.88
N THR A 93 12.22 5.85 -9.13
CA THR A 93 12.80 5.11 -10.25
C THR A 93 14.03 5.83 -10.78
N VAL A 94 15.07 5.06 -11.12
CA VAL A 94 16.27 5.56 -11.79
C VAL A 94 16.38 4.83 -13.11
N GLU A 95 16.10 5.54 -14.18
CA GLU A 95 16.20 5.11 -15.57
C GLU A 95 17.45 5.71 -16.22
N GLU A 96 17.72 5.36 -17.48
CA GLU A 96 18.96 5.76 -18.17
C GLU A 96 19.15 7.29 -18.24
N ASN A 97 18.06 8.02 -18.45
CA ASN A 97 18.08 9.48 -18.63
C ASN A 97 17.08 10.22 -17.74
N LEU A 98 16.45 9.51 -16.81
CA LEU A 98 15.38 10.04 -15.97
C LEU A 98 15.41 9.46 -14.57
N VAL A 99 15.27 10.33 -13.57
CA VAL A 99 14.93 9.94 -12.19
C VAL A 99 13.54 10.45 -11.91
N SER A 100 12.69 9.58 -11.37
CA SER A 100 11.33 9.96 -10.99
C SER A 100 11.08 9.65 -9.51
N VAL A 101 10.37 10.55 -8.84
CA VAL A 101 9.83 10.35 -7.49
C VAL A 101 8.33 10.50 -7.58
N GLY A 102 7.58 9.53 -7.07
CA GLY A 102 6.12 9.53 -7.09
C GLY A 102 5.53 9.18 -5.75
N LEU A 103 4.44 9.85 -5.40
CA LEU A 103 3.59 9.57 -4.25
C LEU A 103 2.34 8.84 -4.74
N SER A 104 1.98 7.73 -4.11
CA SER A 104 0.79 6.97 -4.48
C SER A 104 -0.05 6.57 -3.28
N THR A 105 -1.35 6.34 -3.53
CA THR A 105 -2.28 5.71 -2.59
C THR A 105 -1.99 4.22 -2.45
N LEU A 106 -2.69 3.53 -1.53
CA LEU A 106 -2.61 2.07 -1.38
C LEU A 106 -3.22 1.31 -2.57
N SER A 107 -4.10 1.94 -3.36
CA SER A 107 -4.62 1.38 -4.62
C SER A 107 -3.62 1.47 -5.78
N GLY A 108 -2.58 2.29 -5.64
CA GLY A 108 -1.57 2.51 -6.69
C GLY A 108 -1.83 3.76 -7.54
N ASP A 109 -2.87 4.55 -7.21
CA ASP A 109 -3.13 5.82 -7.89
C ASP A 109 -2.04 6.83 -7.55
N VAL A 110 -1.36 7.35 -8.59
CA VAL A 110 -0.29 8.34 -8.43
C VAL A 110 -0.91 9.71 -8.16
N LEU A 111 -0.64 10.27 -6.99
CA LEU A 111 -1.14 11.58 -6.56
C LEU A 111 -0.24 12.71 -7.04
N ASP A 112 1.07 12.50 -6.98
CA ASP A 112 2.05 13.50 -7.37
C ASP A 112 3.31 12.83 -7.90
N LYS A 113 4.01 13.51 -8.82
CA LYS A 113 5.25 13.02 -9.43
C LYS A 113 6.22 14.15 -9.73
N ARG A 114 7.49 13.93 -9.42
CA ARG A 114 8.63 14.80 -9.78
C ARG A 114 9.60 14.04 -10.66
N ASN A 115 10.15 14.73 -11.64
CA ASN A 115 11.08 14.16 -12.61
C ASN A 115 12.34 14.99 -12.71
N LEU A 116 13.50 14.34 -12.81
CA LEU A 116 14.79 14.94 -13.10
C LEU A 116 15.38 14.24 -14.31
N LYS A 117 15.67 15.00 -15.36
CA LYS A 117 16.47 14.49 -16.49
C LYS A 117 17.92 14.36 -16.06
N ILE A 118 18.49 13.21 -16.29
CA ILE A 118 19.89 12.91 -15.97
C ILE A 118 20.66 12.53 -17.23
N SER A 119 21.99 12.61 -17.15
CA SER A 119 22.93 12.16 -18.18
C SER A 119 24.01 11.30 -17.53
N GLU A 120 24.92 10.78 -18.34
CA GLU A 120 26.08 10.02 -17.85
C GLU A 120 26.99 10.83 -16.91
N LEU A 121 26.96 12.16 -17.03
CA LEU A 121 27.76 13.08 -16.21
C LEU A 121 27.05 13.46 -14.89
N THR A 122 25.80 13.05 -14.69
CA THR A 122 25.07 13.37 -13.46
C THR A 122 25.63 12.57 -12.29
N ASP A 123 26.10 13.29 -11.27
CA ASP A 123 26.68 12.67 -10.10
C ASP A 123 25.61 12.09 -9.14
N LYS A 124 26.03 11.14 -8.31
CA LYS A 124 25.17 10.48 -7.33
C LYS A 124 24.59 11.47 -6.29
N LYS A 125 25.34 12.52 -5.97
CA LYS A 125 24.92 13.53 -4.98
C LYS A 125 23.74 14.35 -5.53
N THR A 126 23.74 14.68 -6.81
CA THR A 126 22.63 15.36 -7.49
C THR A 126 21.35 14.50 -7.45
N ILE A 127 21.47 13.20 -7.75
CA ILE A 127 20.32 12.26 -7.69
C ILE A 127 19.79 12.15 -6.28
N TYR A 128 20.68 11.99 -5.28
CA TYR A 128 20.27 11.92 -3.87
C TYR A 128 19.60 13.22 -3.39
N SER A 129 20.18 14.37 -3.72
CA SER A 129 19.60 15.67 -3.36
C SER A 129 18.23 15.89 -4.00
N PHE A 130 18.06 15.48 -5.25
CA PHE A 130 16.75 15.50 -5.92
C PHE A 130 15.74 14.62 -5.21
N PHE A 131 16.12 13.39 -4.82
CA PHE A 131 15.24 12.49 -4.09
C PHE A 131 14.77 13.10 -2.78
N VAL A 132 15.69 13.57 -1.92
CA VAL A 132 15.34 14.15 -0.61
C VAL A 132 14.46 15.40 -0.77
N LYS A 133 14.81 16.27 -1.72
CA LYS A 133 14.03 17.47 -2.02
C LYS A 133 12.63 17.11 -2.49
N SER A 134 12.51 16.25 -3.50
CA SER A 134 11.24 15.83 -4.08
C SER A 134 10.35 15.10 -3.07
N MET A 135 10.91 14.25 -2.21
CA MET A 135 10.17 13.60 -1.13
C MET A 135 9.52 14.64 -0.20
N ASN A 136 10.27 15.61 0.25
CA ASN A 136 9.74 16.66 1.13
C ASN A 136 8.68 17.51 0.43
N GLU A 137 8.92 17.88 -0.83
CA GLU A 137 7.97 18.68 -1.62
C GLU A 137 6.67 17.94 -1.85
N VAL A 138 6.69 16.68 -2.32
CA VAL A 138 5.46 15.93 -2.58
C VAL A 138 4.67 15.66 -1.30
N LEU A 139 5.33 15.48 -0.15
CA LEU A 139 4.63 15.34 1.13
C LEU A 139 3.99 16.67 1.55
N SER A 140 4.74 17.77 1.49
CA SER A 140 4.25 19.10 1.85
C SER A 140 3.09 19.54 0.96
N ASP A 141 3.21 19.38 -0.36
CA ASP A 141 2.19 19.81 -1.33
C ASP A 141 0.88 19.02 -1.18
N ASN A 142 0.96 17.79 -0.67
CA ASN A 142 -0.21 16.94 -0.36
C ASN A 142 -0.64 17.00 1.12
N CYS A 143 -0.10 17.95 1.92
CA CYS A 143 -0.41 18.10 3.35
C CYS A 143 -0.14 16.80 4.17
N LEU A 144 0.89 16.05 3.81
CA LEU A 144 1.30 14.80 4.44
C LEU A 144 2.64 14.98 5.17
N ASP A 145 2.87 14.13 6.15
CA ASP A 145 4.15 13.98 6.84
C ASP A 145 4.76 12.58 6.61
N GLN A 146 5.96 12.35 7.12
CA GLN A 146 6.64 11.06 6.98
C GLN A 146 5.88 9.92 7.67
N SER A 147 5.11 10.21 8.73
CA SER A 147 4.30 9.20 9.43
C SER A 147 3.14 8.69 8.57
N SER A 148 2.74 9.46 7.57
CA SER A 148 1.71 9.08 6.59
C SER A 148 2.20 8.04 5.59
N LEU A 149 3.53 7.82 5.47
CA LEU A 149 4.08 6.83 4.55
C LEU A 149 4.01 5.42 5.14
N LEU A 150 3.59 4.47 4.31
CA LEU A 150 3.73 3.04 4.57
C LEU A 150 5.18 2.59 4.35
N GLY A 151 5.82 3.15 3.34
CA GLY A 151 7.20 2.83 2.98
C GLY A 151 7.67 3.56 1.72
N ILE A 152 8.94 3.33 1.40
CA ILE A 152 9.61 3.89 0.21
C ILE A 152 10.13 2.73 -0.63
N GLY A 153 9.76 2.71 -1.91
CA GLY A 153 10.23 1.73 -2.89
C GLY A 153 11.25 2.34 -3.84
N PHE A 154 12.28 1.57 -4.19
CA PHE A 154 13.27 1.96 -5.19
C PHE A 154 13.28 0.96 -6.34
N ALA A 155 13.27 1.46 -7.57
CA ALA A 155 13.47 0.68 -8.77
C ALA A 155 14.60 1.30 -9.62
N ILE A 156 15.58 0.48 -9.98
CA ILE A 156 16.74 0.92 -10.77
C ILE A 156 16.76 0.07 -12.04
N TYR A 157 16.88 0.74 -13.20
CA TYR A 157 16.95 0.06 -14.47
C TYR A 157 18.26 -0.74 -14.58
N PRO A 158 18.24 -1.98 -15.09
CA PRO A 158 19.42 -2.86 -15.08
C PRO A 158 20.69 -2.29 -15.74
N SER A 159 20.54 -1.52 -16.81
CA SER A 159 21.68 -0.86 -17.47
C SER A 159 22.41 0.15 -16.58
N MET A 160 21.69 0.79 -15.65
CA MET A 160 22.27 1.72 -14.69
C MET A 160 22.99 1.01 -13.55
N TYR A 161 22.62 -0.23 -13.24
CA TYR A 161 23.30 -1.04 -12.22
C TYR A 161 24.75 -1.28 -12.58
N GLN A 162 25.04 -1.60 -13.84
CA GLN A 162 26.41 -1.81 -14.33
C GLN A 162 27.25 -0.55 -14.23
N ARG A 163 26.66 0.64 -14.36
CA ARG A 163 27.35 1.95 -14.25
C ARG A 163 27.61 2.34 -12.79
N ILE A 164 26.71 2.01 -11.89
CA ILE A 164 26.87 2.30 -10.44
C ILE A 164 27.96 1.40 -9.85
N ASP A 165 28.07 0.15 -10.31
CA ASP A 165 29.03 -0.85 -9.83
C ASP A 165 30.37 -0.85 -10.58
N ALA A 166 30.53 -0.15 -11.68
CA ALA A 166 31.80 -0.08 -12.42
C ALA A 166 32.96 0.46 -11.56
N ASN A 167 32.65 1.17 -10.46
CA ASN A 167 33.62 1.63 -9.46
C ASN A 167 33.82 0.67 -8.26
N ASN A 168 33.08 -0.45 -8.19
CA ASN A 168 33.19 -1.40 -7.08
C ASN A 168 33.38 -2.83 -7.63
N ARG A 169 34.61 -3.35 -7.58
CA ARG A 169 35.04 -4.62 -8.21
C ARG A 169 34.50 -5.90 -7.59
N ASN A 170 33.48 -5.85 -6.72
CA ASN A 170 32.86 -7.03 -6.10
C ASN A 170 31.43 -7.23 -6.63
N ARG A 171 31.32 -8.03 -7.71
CA ARG A 171 30.05 -8.46 -8.29
C ARG A 171 29.34 -9.48 -7.38
N LYS A 172 28.23 -9.10 -6.78
CA LYS A 172 27.15 -10.03 -6.45
C LYS A 172 25.91 -9.61 -7.26
N THR A 173 25.39 -10.52 -8.06
CA THR A 173 24.16 -10.35 -8.84
C THR A 173 23.01 -10.14 -7.89
N ILE A 174 22.38 -8.99 -7.95
CA ILE A 174 21.27 -8.62 -7.07
C ILE A 174 19.98 -8.67 -7.90
N PRO A 175 18.87 -9.28 -7.40
CA PRO A 175 17.60 -9.36 -8.14
C PRO A 175 16.99 -7.97 -8.39
N ASN A 176 16.22 -7.83 -9.48
CA ASN A 176 15.77 -6.58 -10.09
C ASN A 176 14.80 -5.71 -9.27
N THR A 177 14.48 -6.04 -8.03
CA THR A 177 13.52 -5.25 -7.25
C THR A 177 13.80 -5.38 -5.75
N TYR A 178 14.06 -4.26 -5.07
CA TYR A 178 14.15 -4.21 -3.62
C TYR A 178 12.97 -3.46 -3.07
N PHE A 179 12.21 -4.12 -2.19
CA PHE A 179 11.32 -3.46 -1.26
C PHE A 179 12.06 -3.32 0.06
N LEU A 180 12.41 -2.10 0.47
CA LEU A 180 12.83 -1.81 1.83
C LEU A 180 11.58 -1.39 2.61
N PHE A 181 11.22 -2.21 3.59
CA PHE A 181 10.17 -1.95 4.56
C PHE A 181 10.73 -1.16 5.75
#